data_ea338b94f0a83484b6e6ca294a5031ed
#
_entry.id   ea338b94f0a83484b6e6ca294a5031ed
#
_cell.length_a   1.000
_cell.length_b   1.000
_cell.length_c   1.000
_cell.angle_alpha   90.00
_cell.angle_beta   90.00
_cell.angle_gamma   90.00
#
_symmetry.space_group_name_H-M   'P 1'
#
loop_
_entity.id
_entity.type
_entity.pdbx_description
1 polymer ?
#
loop_
_entity_poly.entity_id
_entity_poly.type
_entity_poly.pdbx_seq_one_letter_code
_entity_poly.pdbx_strand_id
1 'polypeptide(L)'
;FKKKVSQSKVPNKRGFSYTNAGFWLEEFKGNSKTKLLIEPLKGSPEIDVRVVFNEIKDDKFINDINPVNVLESNTVYFLKDSSYIKSNKWFSINKKNEFQFKVNGPLVLKIISRTDNLFSDDEFYGFKVFENGKFMINQYHKIVKSKKNAYYLDKNENKMDLTKYNATYLNVPEGLNYYLIKNIQGSNGNTLVKVESTLND
;
A
#
# COMPACT_ATOMS: atom_id res chain seq x y z
N PHE A 1 11.69 -28.62 15.41
CA PHE A 1 11.68 -27.35 14.64
C PHE A 1 11.94 -26.19 15.60
N LYS A 2 13.15 -25.57 15.54
CA LYS A 2 13.39 -24.31 16.25
C LYS A 2 12.72 -23.21 15.43
N LYS A 3 11.57 -22.72 15.89
CA LYS A 3 10.93 -21.55 15.28
C LYS A 3 11.78 -20.31 15.56
N LYS A 4 12.17 -19.60 14.52
CA LYS A 4 12.90 -18.35 14.65
C LYS A 4 11.90 -17.31 15.17
N VAL A 5 12.22 -16.68 16.29
CA VAL A 5 11.41 -15.64 16.92
C VAL A 5 11.96 -14.28 16.55
N SER A 6 11.10 -13.35 16.20
CA SER A 6 11.48 -11.95 15.96
C SER A 6 10.57 -11.01 16.76
N GLN A 7 11.11 -9.88 17.20
CA GLN A 7 10.31 -8.85 17.85
C GLN A 7 9.33 -8.22 16.84
N SER A 8 8.15 -7.86 17.34
CA SER A 8 7.17 -7.16 16.53
C SER A 8 7.69 -5.78 16.12
N LYS A 9 7.60 -5.50 14.82
CA LYS A 9 7.91 -4.19 14.23
C LYS A 9 6.67 -3.32 14.00
N VAL A 10 5.51 -3.81 14.40
CA VAL A 10 4.25 -3.05 14.32
C VAL A 10 4.23 -2.03 15.46
N PRO A 11 4.03 -0.72 15.20
CA PRO A 11 4.20 0.34 16.20
C PRO A 11 3.37 0.17 17.48
N ASN A 12 2.14 -0.31 17.37
CA ASN A 12 1.22 -0.55 18.49
C ASN A 12 1.38 -1.94 19.15
N LYS A 13 2.31 -2.76 18.66
CA LYS A 13 2.65 -4.09 19.17
C LYS A 13 4.14 -4.17 19.59
N ARG A 14 4.76 -3.04 19.91
CA ARG A 14 6.14 -2.99 20.45
C ARG A 14 6.18 -3.74 21.79
N GLY A 15 7.20 -4.56 21.98
CA GLY A 15 7.35 -5.41 23.16
C GLY A 15 6.82 -6.83 22.99
N PHE A 16 6.07 -7.11 21.94
CA PHE A 16 5.67 -8.49 21.60
C PHE A 16 6.73 -9.17 20.73
N SER A 17 6.86 -10.47 20.89
CA SER A 17 7.72 -11.32 20.06
C SER A 17 6.85 -12.28 19.28
N TYR A 18 7.12 -12.40 17.99
CA TYR A 18 6.40 -13.30 17.10
C TYR A 18 7.36 -14.32 16.48
N THR A 19 6.83 -15.48 16.17
CA THR A 19 7.52 -16.43 15.28
C THR A 19 7.57 -15.85 13.88
N ASN A 20 8.47 -16.35 13.04
CA ASN A 20 8.42 -16.04 11.62
C ASN A 20 7.03 -16.36 11.07
N ALA A 21 6.51 -15.51 10.21
CA ALA A 21 5.23 -15.72 9.55
C ALA A 21 5.27 -17.03 8.75
N GLY A 22 4.36 -17.92 9.07
CA GLY A 22 3.96 -18.98 8.17
C GLY A 22 2.88 -18.44 7.26
N PHE A 23 2.77 -18.96 6.06
CA PHE A 23 1.63 -18.65 5.19
C PHE A 23 1.01 -19.95 4.68
N TRP A 24 -0.27 -19.89 4.45
CA TRP A 24 -1.04 -20.93 3.82
C TRP A 24 -1.81 -20.30 2.67
N LEU A 25 -1.82 -20.98 1.53
CA LEU A 25 -2.49 -20.52 0.31
C LEU A 25 -3.64 -21.48 0.02
N GLU A 26 -4.83 -20.93 -0.14
CA GLU A 26 -6.01 -21.66 -0.58
C GLU A 26 -6.62 -20.99 -1.80
N GLU A 27 -6.95 -21.77 -2.80
CA GLU A 27 -7.54 -21.31 -4.03
C GLU A 27 -9.05 -21.58 -4.02
N PHE A 28 -9.85 -20.53 -4.06
CA PHE A 28 -11.31 -20.62 -4.13
C PHE A 28 -11.75 -20.49 -5.57
N LYS A 29 -12.36 -21.54 -6.12
CA LYS A 29 -12.89 -21.56 -7.48
C LYS A 29 -14.39 -21.29 -7.49
N GLY A 30 -14.81 -20.31 -8.29
CA GLY A 30 -16.21 -20.04 -8.61
C GLY A 30 -16.88 -18.89 -7.86
N ASN A 31 -18.11 -18.56 -8.27
CA ASN A 31 -18.90 -17.44 -7.77
C ASN A 31 -19.70 -17.75 -6.48
N SER A 32 -19.31 -18.76 -5.71
CA SER A 32 -20.00 -19.15 -4.49
C SER A 32 -19.51 -18.34 -3.29
N LYS A 33 -20.43 -17.94 -2.42
CA LYS A 33 -20.08 -17.36 -1.12
C LYS A 33 -19.42 -18.43 -0.27
N THR A 34 -18.13 -18.27 0.03
CA THR A 34 -17.36 -19.16 0.88
C THR A 34 -17.13 -18.49 2.22
N LYS A 35 -17.42 -19.21 3.31
CA LYS A 35 -17.11 -18.77 4.68
C LYS A 35 -15.79 -19.41 5.10
N LEU A 36 -14.77 -18.59 5.34
CA LEU A 36 -13.52 -19.02 5.96
C LEU A 36 -13.65 -18.88 7.47
N LEU A 37 -13.43 -19.96 8.21
CA LEU A 37 -13.33 -19.97 9.67
C LEU A 37 -11.90 -20.33 10.05
N ILE A 38 -11.27 -19.45 10.83
CA ILE A 38 -9.91 -19.67 11.36
C ILE A 38 -10.03 -19.73 12.87
N GLU A 39 -9.70 -20.87 13.44
CA GLU A 39 -9.77 -21.12 14.88
C GLU A 39 -8.40 -21.50 15.43
N PRO A 40 -7.98 -20.95 16.58
CA PRO A 40 -6.77 -21.42 17.23
C PRO A 40 -6.99 -22.85 17.76
N LEU A 41 -5.96 -23.66 17.70
CA LEU A 41 -6.00 -24.99 18.34
C LEU A 41 -6.09 -24.80 19.85
N LYS A 42 -6.80 -25.71 20.53
CA LYS A 42 -6.93 -25.71 22.00
C LYS A 42 -5.55 -25.66 22.66
N GLY A 43 -5.34 -24.65 23.52
CA GLY A 43 -4.05 -24.44 24.20
C GLY A 43 -2.99 -23.70 23.39
N SER A 44 -3.35 -23.22 22.22
CA SER A 44 -2.46 -22.32 21.45
C SER A 44 -2.32 -20.96 22.14
N PRO A 45 -1.15 -20.32 22.07
CA PRO A 45 -1.01 -18.92 22.44
C PRO A 45 -1.81 -18.03 21.47
N GLU A 46 -1.95 -16.76 21.83
CA GLU A 46 -2.55 -15.74 20.94
C GLU A 46 -1.84 -15.74 19.58
N ILE A 47 -2.61 -15.76 18.50
CA ILE A 47 -2.12 -15.83 17.13
C ILE A 47 -2.65 -14.61 16.37
N ASP A 48 -1.75 -13.79 15.83
CA ASP A 48 -2.13 -12.75 14.89
C ASP A 48 -2.24 -13.35 13.48
N VAL A 49 -3.43 -13.28 12.90
CA VAL A 49 -3.70 -13.80 11.55
C VAL A 49 -3.94 -12.62 10.61
N ARG A 50 -3.24 -12.62 9.49
CA ARG A 50 -3.49 -11.71 8.38
C ARG A 50 -4.02 -12.51 7.20
N VAL A 51 -5.28 -12.29 6.85
CA VAL A 51 -5.86 -12.87 5.63
C VAL A 51 -5.64 -11.89 4.48
N VAL A 52 -5.07 -12.37 3.39
CA VAL A 52 -4.86 -11.60 2.17
C VAL A 52 -5.57 -12.34 1.05
N PHE A 53 -6.55 -11.70 0.46
CA PHE A 53 -7.20 -12.20 -0.74
C PHE A 53 -6.49 -11.61 -1.96
N ASN A 54 -5.95 -12.49 -2.80
CA ASN A 54 -5.50 -12.13 -4.13
C ASN A 54 -6.50 -12.74 -5.10
N GLU A 55 -7.31 -11.93 -5.73
CA GLU A 55 -7.99 -12.38 -6.93
C GLU A 55 -6.94 -12.60 -8.02
N ILE A 56 -6.73 -13.83 -8.43
CA ILE A 56 -5.89 -14.16 -9.58
C ILE A 56 -6.76 -13.89 -10.82
N LYS A 57 -7.00 -12.62 -11.08
CA LYS A 57 -7.43 -12.17 -12.38
C LYS A 57 -6.23 -11.51 -13.04
N ASP A 58 -6.03 -11.77 -14.29
CA ASP A 58 -5.24 -10.92 -15.19
C ASP A 58 -5.91 -9.55 -15.35
N ASP A 59 -6.38 -8.97 -14.25
CA ASP A 59 -7.08 -7.68 -14.23
C ASP A 59 -6.12 -6.61 -14.71
N LYS A 60 -6.45 -6.03 -15.83
CA LYS A 60 -5.73 -4.91 -16.38
C LYS A 60 -6.02 -3.68 -15.51
N PHE A 61 -5.07 -3.32 -14.65
CA PHE A 61 -5.15 -2.08 -13.88
C PHE A 61 -4.85 -0.88 -14.77
N ILE A 62 -5.74 0.09 -14.74
CA ILE A 62 -5.58 1.37 -15.44
C ILE A 62 -5.47 2.51 -14.45
N ASN A 63 -4.78 3.56 -14.86
CA ASN A 63 -4.66 4.79 -14.08
C ASN A 63 -5.65 5.84 -14.58
N ASP A 64 -6.92 5.65 -14.24
CA ASP A 64 -8.02 6.55 -14.61
C ASP A 64 -8.73 7.13 -13.37
N ILE A 65 -7.97 7.38 -12.32
CA ILE A 65 -8.47 7.98 -11.11
C ILE A 65 -8.45 9.50 -11.23
N ASN A 66 -9.60 10.13 -11.02
CA ASN A 66 -9.75 11.58 -11.02
C ASN A 66 -9.57 12.15 -9.61
N PRO A 67 -8.49 12.89 -9.33
CA PRO A 67 -8.32 13.60 -8.07
C PRO A 67 -9.45 14.60 -7.85
N VAL A 68 -9.91 14.72 -6.59
CA VAL A 68 -10.86 15.74 -6.17
C VAL A 68 -10.14 17.00 -5.73
N ASN A 69 -9.00 16.85 -5.07
CA ASN A 69 -8.16 17.97 -4.68
C ASN A 69 -7.03 18.21 -5.70
N VAL A 70 -6.67 19.47 -5.86
CA VAL A 70 -5.58 19.85 -6.77
C VAL A 70 -4.24 19.55 -6.12
N LEU A 71 -3.71 18.37 -6.38
CA LEU A 71 -2.32 18.03 -6.08
C LEU A 71 -1.55 17.94 -7.39
N GLU A 72 -0.36 18.54 -7.41
CA GLU A 72 0.57 18.34 -8.50
C GLU A 72 1.01 16.88 -8.56
N SER A 73 0.91 16.29 -9.74
CA SER A 73 1.39 14.94 -9.96
C SER A 73 2.88 14.94 -10.26
N ASN A 74 3.56 13.96 -9.70
CA ASN A 74 4.98 13.71 -9.94
C ASN A 74 5.17 12.63 -11.00
N THR A 75 6.33 12.66 -11.67
CA THR A 75 6.81 11.58 -12.52
C THR A 75 7.90 10.82 -11.78
N VAL A 76 7.71 9.52 -11.64
CA VAL A 76 8.71 8.61 -11.07
C VAL A 76 9.48 7.96 -12.21
N TYR A 77 10.79 8.00 -12.11
CA TYR A 77 11.73 7.36 -13.02
C TYR A 77 12.27 6.09 -12.37
N PHE A 78 12.45 5.04 -13.13
CA PHE A 78 13.09 3.82 -12.66
C PHE A 78 13.85 3.13 -13.78
N LEU A 79 14.97 2.52 -13.42
CA LEU A 79 15.83 1.82 -14.36
C LEU A 79 15.23 0.47 -14.77
N LYS A 80 15.11 0.25 -16.07
CA LYS A 80 14.75 -1.03 -16.66
C LYS A 80 15.60 -1.23 -17.93
N ASP A 81 16.27 -2.37 -18.02
CA ASP A 81 17.07 -2.77 -19.20
C ASP A 81 18.01 -1.64 -19.68
N SER A 82 18.78 -1.05 -18.73
CA SER A 82 19.72 0.06 -18.94
C SER A 82 19.11 1.39 -19.37
N SER A 83 17.79 1.55 -19.40
CA SER A 83 17.09 2.79 -19.70
C SER A 83 16.15 3.21 -18.56
N TYR A 84 15.91 4.54 -18.44
CA TYR A 84 14.93 5.04 -17.48
C TYR A 84 13.54 5.05 -18.09
N ILE A 85 12.60 4.38 -17.41
CA ILE A 85 11.18 4.41 -17.75
C ILE A 85 10.50 5.44 -16.86
N LYS A 86 9.56 6.17 -17.46
CA LYS A 86 8.72 7.17 -16.77
C LYS A 86 7.41 6.53 -16.31
N SER A 87 7.00 6.85 -15.09
CA SER A 87 5.67 6.52 -14.56
C SER A 87 5.05 7.79 -14.02
N ASN A 88 3.95 8.21 -14.61
CA ASN A 88 3.26 9.45 -14.29
C ASN A 88 2.16 9.25 -13.23
N LYS A 89 1.51 10.35 -12.83
CA LYS A 89 0.37 10.41 -11.91
C LYS A 89 0.71 9.84 -10.53
N TRP A 90 1.87 10.20 -9.98
CA TRP A 90 2.20 9.99 -8.60
C TRP A 90 1.90 11.24 -7.78
N PHE A 91 1.24 11.09 -6.66
CA PHE A 91 0.84 12.18 -5.78
C PHE A 91 1.63 12.11 -4.47
N SER A 92 2.19 13.25 -4.07
CA SER A 92 2.95 13.34 -2.83
C SER A 92 2.04 13.65 -1.65
N ILE A 93 1.99 12.75 -0.70
CA ILE A 93 1.29 12.94 0.59
C ILE A 93 2.31 13.11 1.71
N ASN A 94 2.05 14.06 2.59
CA ASN A 94 2.88 14.37 3.76
C ASN A 94 2.00 14.97 4.88
N LYS A 95 2.61 15.61 5.88
CA LYS A 95 1.87 16.25 6.98
C LYS A 95 0.90 17.35 6.54
N LYS A 96 1.14 17.98 5.37
CA LYS A 96 0.36 19.11 4.85
C LYS A 96 -0.55 18.72 3.69
N ASN A 97 -0.17 17.71 2.94
CA ASN A 97 -0.85 17.30 1.71
C ASN A 97 -1.49 15.93 1.88
N GLU A 98 -2.76 15.83 1.53
CA GLU A 98 -3.56 14.61 1.51
C GLU A 98 -4.02 14.36 0.07
N PHE A 99 -4.19 13.11 -0.31
CA PHE A 99 -4.70 12.76 -1.65
C PHE A 99 -6.16 12.34 -1.55
N GLN A 100 -7.01 13.06 -2.28
CA GLN A 100 -8.45 12.82 -2.34
C GLN A 100 -8.87 12.48 -3.76
N PHE A 101 -9.68 11.44 -3.91
CA PHE A 101 -10.22 11.05 -5.19
C PHE A 101 -11.60 10.41 -5.03
N LYS A 102 -12.32 10.31 -6.13
CA LYS A 102 -13.60 9.62 -6.22
C LYS A 102 -13.55 8.54 -7.28
N VAL A 103 -14.29 7.49 -7.06
CA VAL A 103 -14.38 6.35 -7.97
C VAL A 103 -15.76 5.72 -7.89
N ASN A 104 -16.24 5.22 -9.02
CA ASN A 104 -17.51 4.51 -9.11
C ASN A 104 -17.24 3.00 -9.14
N GLY A 105 -17.67 2.29 -8.09
CA GLY A 105 -17.58 0.83 -7.99
C GLY A 105 -18.78 0.10 -8.59
N PRO A 106 -18.77 -1.25 -8.61
CA PRO A 106 -17.79 -2.09 -7.92
C PRO A 106 -16.49 -2.28 -8.71
N LEU A 107 -15.34 -2.17 -8.06
CA LEU A 107 -14.02 -2.43 -8.67
C LEU A 107 -12.96 -2.69 -7.60
N VAL A 108 -11.74 -3.03 -8.01
CA VAL A 108 -10.59 -3.13 -7.12
C VAL A 108 -9.65 -1.96 -7.36
N LEU A 109 -9.30 -1.25 -6.29
CA LEU A 109 -8.23 -0.26 -6.30
C LEU A 109 -6.90 -0.91 -5.93
N LYS A 110 -5.85 -0.47 -6.62
CA LYS A 110 -4.47 -0.79 -6.30
C LYS A 110 -3.74 0.50 -5.96
N ILE A 111 -3.43 0.68 -4.69
CA ILE A 111 -2.65 1.81 -4.19
C ILE A 111 -1.19 1.40 -4.17
N ILE A 112 -0.40 1.98 -5.05
CA ILE A 112 1.04 1.78 -5.09
C ILE A 112 1.70 2.91 -4.32
N SER A 113 2.64 2.59 -3.43
CA SER A 113 3.31 3.58 -2.61
C SER A 113 4.82 3.42 -2.58
N ARG A 114 5.52 4.55 -2.38
CA ARG A 114 6.97 4.68 -2.17
C ARG A 114 7.22 5.85 -1.22
N THR A 115 8.39 5.90 -0.62
CA THR A 115 8.82 7.09 0.14
C THR A 115 10.22 7.52 -0.27
N ASP A 116 10.51 8.82 -0.14
CA ASP A 116 11.85 9.39 -0.29
C ASP A 116 12.64 9.41 1.03
N ASN A 117 12.04 8.93 2.11
CA ASN A 117 12.63 8.89 3.44
C ASN A 117 13.61 7.71 3.61
N LEU A 118 14.68 7.67 2.80
CA LEU A 118 15.65 6.58 2.81
C LEU A 118 16.73 6.70 3.90
N PHE A 119 16.90 7.88 4.47
CA PHE A 119 18.00 8.23 5.38
C PHE A 119 17.53 8.58 6.79
N SER A 120 16.28 8.32 7.13
CA SER A 120 15.79 8.47 8.49
C SER A 120 16.02 7.20 9.31
N ASP A 121 15.99 7.35 10.61
CA ASP A 121 15.99 6.23 11.56
C ASP A 121 14.68 5.44 11.54
N ASP A 122 13.70 5.87 10.71
CA ASP A 122 12.43 5.19 10.55
C ASP A 122 12.60 3.89 9.78
N GLU A 123 12.17 2.78 10.36
CA GLU A 123 12.14 1.49 9.65
C GLU A 123 10.94 1.35 8.71
N PHE A 124 9.90 2.16 8.89
CA PHE A 124 8.62 2.05 8.22
C PHE A 124 8.09 3.41 7.79
N TYR A 125 7.40 3.42 6.66
CA TYR A 125 6.51 4.50 6.24
C TYR A 125 5.09 3.96 6.11
N GLY A 126 4.11 4.84 6.03
CA GLY A 126 2.75 4.36 5.89
C GLY A 126 1.74 5.46 5.61
N PHE A 127 0.52 5.01 5.33
CA PHE A 127 -0.61 5.88 5.07
C PHE A 127 -1.89 5.30 5.67
N LYS A 128 -2.86 6.20 5.86
CA LYS A 128 -4.24 5.88 6.28
C LYS A 128 -5.15 6.04 5.09
N VAL A 129 -6.14 5.16 4.99
CA VAL A 129 -7.19 5.27 3.99
C VAL A 129 -8.53 5.45 4.68
N PHE A 130 -9.31 6.39 4.17
CA PHE A 130 -10.69 6.63 4.57
C PHE A 130 -11.57 6.47 3.33
N GLU A 131 -12.74 5.88 3.51
CA GLU A 131 -13.79 5.74 2.50
C GLU A 131 -15.06 6.43 3.01
N ASN A 132 -15.59 7.35 2.23
CA ASN A 132 -16.80 8.11 2.60
C ASN A 132 -16.73 8.73 4.02
N GLY A 133 -15.53 9.25 4.37
CA GLY A 133 -15.25 9.84 5.67
C GLY A 133 -14.97 8.83 6.81
N LYS A 134 -15.17 7.54 6.58
CA LYS A 134 -14.91 6.50 7.59
C LYS A 134 -13.49 5.94 7.45
N PHE A 135 -12.82 5.75 8.56
CA PHE A 135 -11.52 5.09 8.60
C PHE A 135 -11.65 3.64 8.14
N MET A 136 -10.78 3.23 7.22
CA MET A 136 -10.71 1.85 6.72
C MET A 136 -9.48 1.12 7.23
N ILE A 137 -8.27 1.64 6.92
CA ILE A 137 -7.04 0.90 7.14
C ILE A 137 -5.85 1.83 7.44
N ASN A 138 -4.95 1.38 8.29
CA ASN A 138 -3.57 1.85 8.37
C ASN A 138 -2.68 0.88 7.62
N GLN A 139 -1.94 1.38 6.64
CA GLN A 139 -1.00 0.57 5.89
C GLN A 139 0.43 1.00 6.22
N TYR A 140 1.25 0.04 6.61
CA TYR A 140 2.67 0.23 6.93
C TYR A 140 3.54 -0.59 5.99
N HIS A 141 4.63 0.01 5.53
CA HIS A 141 5.59 -0.65 4.65
C HIS A 141 7.00 -0.43 5.16
N LYS A 142 7.81 -1.48 5.09
CA LYS A 142 9.23 -1.39 5.44
C LYS A 142 9.97 -0.51 4.43
N ILE A 143 10.84 0.38 4.95
CA ILE A 143 11.73 1.20 4.13
C ILE A 143 12.84 0.31 3.57
N VAL A 144 12.81 0.08 2.27
CA VAL A 144 13.81 -0.71 1.54
C VAL A 144 14.18 0.04 0.27
N LYS A 145 15.45 0.33 0.06
CA LYS A 145 15.94 1.01 -1.15
C LYS A 145 15.54 0.25 -2.41
N SER A 146 15.13 0.98 -3.43
CA SER A 146 14.77 0.39 -4.73
C SER A 146 15.99 -0.19 -5.44
N LYS A 147 15.94 -1.47 -5.80
CA LYS A 147 16.96 -2.10 -6.65
C LYS A 147 16.97 -1.54 -8.08
N LYS A 148 15.90 -0.88 -8.50
CA LYS A 148 15.76 -0.27 -9.83
C LYS A 148 16.10 1.21 -9.86
N ASN A 149 16.85 1.71 -8.87
CA ASN A 149 17.27 3.12 -8.77
C ASN A 149 16.11 4.10 -9.07
N ALA A 150 14.95 3.86 -8.45
CA ALA A 150 13.78 4.70 -8.64
C ALA A 150 13.98 6.06 -7.97
N TYR A 151 13.60 7.13 -8.65
CA TYR A 151 13.66 8.50 -8.14
C TYR A 151 12.55 9.37 -8.75
N TYR A 152 12.32 10.54 -8.17
CA TYR A 152 11.57 11.63 -8.77
C TYR A 152 12.36 12.94 -8.64
N LEU A 153 11.93 13.97 -9.35
CA LEU A 153 12.47 15.32 -9.21
C LEU A 153 11.53 16.13 -8.32
N ASP A 154 12.05 16.76 -7.29
CA ASP A 154 11.28 17.68 -6.46
C ASP A 154 11.02 19.01 -7.19
N LYS A 155 10.36 19.97 -6.52
CA LYS A 155 10.06 21.30 -7.10
C LYS A 155 11.29 22.13 -7.47
N ASN A 156 12.44 21.79 -6.89
CA ASN A 156 13.73 22.44 -7.15
C ASN A 156 14.60 21.60 -8.10
N GLU A 157 14.01 20.63 -8.78
CA GLU A 157 14.69 19.70 -9.69
C GLU A 157 15.74 18.79 -9.01
N ASN A 158 15.74 18.71 -7.68
CA ASN A 158 16.63 17.78 -6.98
C ASN A 158 16.16 16.35 -7.16
N LYS A 159 17.11 15.47 -7.41
CA LYS A 159 16.85 14.04 -7.50
C LYS A 159 16.60 13.44 -6.13
N MET A 160 15.40 12.94 -5.91
CA MET A 160 14.96 12.29 -4.68
C MET A 160 14.84 10.78 -4.91
N ASP A 161 15.77 10.02 -4.34
CA ASP A 161 15.76 8.57 -4.42
C ASP A 161 14.56 7.97 -3.66
N LEU A 162 14.02 6.86 -4.18
CA LEU A 162 12.80 6.25 -3.67
C LEU A 162 13.03 4.81 -3.18
N THR A 163 12.18 4.41 -2.23
CA THR A 163 12.09 3.01 -1.78
C THR A 163 11.60 2.09 -2.89
N LYS A 164 11.73 0.78 -2.67
CA LYS A 164 10.95 -0.23 -3.39
C LYS A 164 9.47 0.11 -3.31
N TYR A 165 8.72 -0.11 -4.40
CA TYR A 165 7.26 0.07 -4.36
C TYR A 165 6.59 -1.03 -3.53
N ASN A 166 5.49 -0.66 -2.91
CA ASN A 166 4.57 -1.58 -2.24
C ASN A 166 3.17 -1.33 -2.80
N ALA A 167 2.36 -2.37 -2.84
CA ALA A 167 0.98 -2.30 -3.32
C ALA A 167 0.01 -2.72 -2.22
N THR A 168 -1.10 -2.00 -2.12
CA THR A 168 -2.24 -2.30 -1.25
C THR A 168 -3.48 -2.36 -2.13
N TYR A 169 -4.31 -3.36 -1.93
CA TYR A 169 -5.54 -3.56 -2.71
C TYR A 169 -6.76 -3.31 -1.84
N LEU A 170 -7.77 -2.63 -2.39
CA LEU A 170 -9.03 -2.32 -1.73
C LEU A 170 -10.19 -2.64 -2.66
N ASN A 171 -11.19 -3.32 -2.14
CA ASN A 171 -12.46 -3.51 -2.85
C ASN A 171 -13.31 -2.27 -2.68
N VAL A 172 -13.77 -1.68 -3.78
CA VAL A 172 -14.70 -0.54 -3.80
C VAL A 172 -16.11 -1.09 -3.91
N PRO A 173 -17.02 -0.71 -3.00
CA PRO A 173 -18.42 -1.10 -3.10
C PRO A 173 -19.11 -0.42 -4.29
N GLU A 174 -20.27 -0.93 -4.66
CA GLU A 174 -21.09 -0.36 -5.73
C GLU A 174 -21.44 1.12 -5.47
N GLY A 175 -21.48 1.91 -6.53
CA GLY A 175 -21.81 3.33 -6.51
C GLY A 175 -20.61 4.24 -6.33
N LEU A 176 -20.87 5.54 -6.19
CA LEU A 176 -19.85 6.58 -6.07
C LEU A 176 -19.26 6.60 -4.66
N ASN A 177 -17.96 6.39 -4.58
CA ASN A 177 -17.22 6.39 -3.32
C ASN A 177 -16.13 7.46 -3.31
N TYR A 178 -15.92 8.09 -2.16
CA TYR A 178 -14.91 9.12 -1.93
C TYR A 178 -13.81 8.55 -1.06
N TYR A 179 -12.59 8.64 -1.54
CA TYR A 179 -11.40 8.16 -0.85
C TYR A 179 -10.50 9.32 -0.43
N LEU A 180 -9.90 9.16 0.74
CA LEU A 180 -8.91 10.07 1.27
C LEU A 180 -7.70 9.24 1.76
N ILE A 181 -6.52 9.55 1.23
CA ILE A 181 -5.26 8.96 1.67
C ILE A 181 -4.45 10.02 2.40
N LYS A 182 -4.10 9.74 3.66
CA LYS A 182 -3.29 10.61 4.53
C LYS A 182 -2.00 9.92 4.91
N ASN A 183 -0.92 10.68 5.04
CA ASN A 183 0.31 10.17 5.61
C ASN A 183 0.10 9.82 7.11
N ILE A 184 0.77 8.78 7.61
CA ILE A 184 0.79 8.48 9.03
C ILE A 184 1.72 9.46 9.73
N GLN A 185 1.27 10.03 10.85
CA GLN A 185 2.08 10.94 11.66
C GLN A 185 3.36 10.24 12.14
N GLY A 186 4.50 10.95 12.02
CA GLY A 186 5.81 10.46 12.45
C GLY A 186 6.75 10.09 11.31
N SER A 187 6.28 9.86 10.08
CA SER A 187 7.18 9.71 8.95
C SER A 187 7.70 11.09 8.52
N ASN A 188 9.02 11.25 8.58
CA ASN A 188 9.70 12.40 7.99
C ASN A 188 9.90 12.11 6.50
N GLY A 189 9.49 13.01 5.60
CA GLY A 189 9.58 12.81 4.16
C GLY A 189 8.22 12.69 3.48
N ASN A 190 8.27 12.56 2.16
CA ASN A 190 7.09 12.42 1.33
C ASN A 190 6.80 10.94 1.08
N THR A 191 5.55 10.58 1.13
CA THR A 191 5.07 9.30 0.59
C THR A 191 4.41 9.57 -0.75
N LEU A 192 4.96 8.99 -1.80
CA LEU A 192 4.36 9.07 -3.13
C LEU A 192 3.37 7.92 -3.28
N VAL A 193 2.15 8.25 -3.69
CA VAL A 193 1.08 7.30 -3.96
C VAL A 193 0.62 7.40 -5.41
N LYS A 194 0.35 6.26 -6.00
CA LYS A 194 -0.29 6.13 -7.31
C LYS A 194 -1.47 5.19 -7.14
N VAL A 195 -2.61 5.56 -7.66
CA VAL A 195 -3.82 4.73 -7.57
C VAL A 195 -4.20 4.27 -8.98
N GLU A 196 -4.43 2.99 -9.10
CA GLU A 196 -4.90 2.32 -10.31
C GLU A 196 -6.19 1.56 -9.96
N SER A 197 -7.10 1.41 -10.91
CA SER A 197 -8.34 0.63 -10.74
C SER A 197 -8.41 -0.49 -11.76
N THR A 198 -9.17 -1.55 -11.44
CA THR A 198 -9.63 -2.49 -12.47
C THR A 198 -10.58 -1.76 -13.42
N LEU A 199 -10.65 -2.23 -14.68
CA LEU A 199 -11.72 -1.81 -15.58
C LEU A 199 -13.05 -2.34 -15.04
N ASN A 200 -14.08 -1.49 -15.05
CA ASN A 200 -15.45 -1.96 -14.95
C ASN A 200 -15.81 -2.55 -16.31
N ASP A 201 -16.08 -3.85 -16.34
CA ASP A 201 -16.68 -4.50 -17.50
C ASP A 201 -18.15 -4.07 -17.69
#